data_96f70ef4f0ed008e4e160e6f20cb4cab
#
_entry.id   96f70ef4f0ed008e4e160e6f20cb4cab
#
_cell.length_a   1.000
_cell.length_b   1.000
_cell.length_c   1.000
_cell.angle_alpha   90.00
_cell.angle_beta   90.00
_cell.angle_gamma   90.00
#
_symmetry.space_group_name_H-M   'P 1'
#
loop_
_entity.id
_entity.type
_entity.pdbx_description
1 polymer ?
#
loop_
_entity_poly.entity_id
_entity_poly.type
_entity_poly.pdbx_seq_one_letter_code
_entity_poly.pdbx_strand_id
1 'polypeptide(L)'
;DRFLWDVRRLVADRIAYDYVAGLRDVSHKYGLHTWLENYGHWGFPGEFLQYGGQSDEIGGEFWSFGDLGNIENRAASSCGHIYGKKCISAESFTSAGRPFSCFPAQMKARGDRFFAEGINNTLLHLYISQPSDERVPGVNSWFGSEFNRLNTWFSQMDLFTIYLKRVNFMLQQGLNVADVAYFIGEDTPKMTGITEPELPLGYQYDFINAEVIERDLFVKDGLLTLPHGIQYRILVLPPLQTMRPELLKKVKKLIYDGAIVMGNPPIYSPSGKNYPQADEQIRKLAKELWKGWNGTDKKIIKLGKGHMLCGMNMEEALNFINCLPDIKFDRNLPIVYGHRKLEGTDIYFISNQSNDNLNFDADFRVKNWMRPELWNPVDGSIRELHEFSETKGGIRVPLKLYPQESAFIVFSKRMKNAEFFFGNRNFPEVKTVKILKGPWKMNFQDVKRGLPYTITLDSLIDLSKHKNDTIRFYSGMLTYKTNFTFYNKEEGRLYLNLNNVGVMAKVKLNKHYVGGVWTYPYRVDVTDYIVDGENIVEIEVVTTWQNRLIGDSFQEEKNRTTWAQFNNWTKQDSLQSSGLIGPITIDVE
;
A
#
# COMPACT_ATOMS: atom_id res chain seq x y z
N ASP A 1 18.69 -29.41 22.87
CA ASP A 1 17.89 -28.44 22.09
C ASP A 1 17.12 -27.44 22.98
N ARG A 2 16.56 -27.86 24.14
CA ARG A 2 15.82 -26.96 25.06
C ARG A 2 16.70 -25.86 25.65
N PHE A 3 17.92 -26.20 26.07
CA PHE A 3 18.88 -25.20 26.55
C PHE A 3 19.17 -24.14 25.50
N LEU A 4 19.34 -24.54 24.24
CA LEU A 4 19.57 -23.59 23.15
C LEU A 4 18.32 -22.72 22.88
N TRP A 5 17.12 -23.30 23.00
CA TRP A 5 15.87 -22.54 22.93
C TRP A 5 15.78 -21.49 24.04
N ASP A 6 16.07 -21.89 25.31
CA ASP A 6 16.06 -20.98 26.47
C ASP A 6 17.06 -19.83 26.30
N VAL A 7 18.28 -20.11 25.79
CA VAL A 7 19.29 -19.08 25.50
C VAL A 7 18.83 -18.12 24.41
N ARG A 8 18.30 -18.63 23.31
CA ARG A 8 17.79 -17.80 22.21
C ARG A 8 16.61 -16.94 22.67
N ARG A 9 15.68 -17.50 23.45
CA ARG A 9 14.56 -16.75 24.01
C ARG A 9 15.05 -15.65 24.96
N LEU A 10 16.03 -15.94 25.83
CA LEU A 10 16.63 -14.93 26.69
C LEU A 10 17.25 -13.79 25.90
N VAL A 11 17.99 -14.08 24.83
CA VAL A 11 18.56 -13.03 23.96
C VAL A 11 17.45 -12.16 23.34
N ALA A 12 16.40 -12.77 22.80
CA ALA A 12 15.28 -12.03 22.22
C ALA A 12 14.56 -11.15 23.27
N ASP A 13 14.34 -11.68 24.49
CA ASP A 13 13.73 -10.93 25.58
C ASP A 13 14.60 -9.72 26.01
N ARG A 14 15.94 -9.89 26.08
CA ARG A 14 16.86 -8.78 26.40
C ARG A 14 16.86 -7.71 25.30
N ILE A 15 16.78 -8.10 24.04
CA ILE A 15 16.64 -7.16 22.92
C ILE A 15 15.33 -6.37 23.06
N ALA A 16 14.23 -7.04 23.33
CA ALA A 16 12.93 -6.39 23.44
C ALA A 16 12.85 -5.46 24.66
N TYR A 17 13.14 -5.99 25.85
CA TYR A 17 12.84 -5.28 27.11
C TYR A 17 13.98 -4.41 27.63
N ASP A 18 15.23 -4.85 27.47
CA ASP A 18 16.38 -4.08 28.01
C ASP A 18 16.91 -3.09 26.97
N TYR A 19 16.99 -3.49 25.68
CA TYR A 19 17.52 -2.62 24.65
C TYR A 19 16.43 -1.69 24.08
N VAL A 20 15.40 -2.22 23.40
CA VAL A 20 14.40 -1.39 22.73
C VAL A 20 13.53 -0.63 23.74
N ALA A 21 12.97 -1.33 24.73
CA ALA A 21 12.18 -0.67 25.76
C ALA A 21 13.05 0.27 26.63
N GLY A 22 14.30 -0.09 26.91
CA GLY A 22 15.25 0.76 27.63
C GLY A 22 15.52 2.06 26.88
N LEU A 23 15.74 2.02 25.56
CA LEU A 23 15.88 3.22 24.72
C LEU A 23 14.61 4.08 24.75
N ARG A 24 13.42 3.47 24.60
CA ARG A 24 12.15 4.18 24.73
C ARG A 24 12.02 4.87 26.07
N ASP A 25 12.26 4.15 27.17
CA ASP A 25 12.10 4.68 28.53
C ASP A 25 13.07 5.84 28.83
N VAL A 26 14.28 5.80 28.27
CA VAL A 26 15.22 6.93 28.34
C VAL A 26 14.75 8.09 27.48
N SER A 27 14.30 7.82 26.24
CA SER A 27 13.79 8.85 25.31
C SER A 27 12.61 9.61 25.91
N HIS A 28 11.68 8.90 26.57
CA HIS A 28 10.51 9.50 27.22
C HIS A 28 10.89 10.49 28.34
N LYS A 29 12.00 10.27 29.05
CA LYS A 29 12.48 11.23 30.07
C LYS A 29 12.86 12.59 29.50
N TYR A 30 13.15 12.64 28.19
CA TYR A 30 13.48 13.84 27.46
C TYR A 30 12.35 14.31 26.52
N GLY A 31 11.16 13.75 26.65
CA GLY A 31 10.00 14.08 25.80
C GLY A 31 10.14 13.65 24.35
N LEU A 32 11.00 12.68 24.07
CA LEU A 32 11.23 12.12 22.73
C LEU A 32 10.42 10.84 22.53
N HIS A 33 10.02 10.58 21.30
CA HIS A 33 9.42 9.31 20.87
C HIS A 33 10.44 8.47 20.11
N THR A 34 10.35 7.16 20.28
CA THR A 34 11.17 6.20 19.54
C THR A 34 10.43 5.71 18.30
N TRP A 35 11.10 5.80 17.18
CA TRP A 35 10.73 5.09 15.96
C TRP A 35 11.73 3.96 15.71
N LEU A 36 11.24 2.80 15.34
CA LEU A 36 12.07 1.62 15.13
C LEU A 36 11.76 1.03 13.75
N GLU A 37 12.78 0.98 12.91
CA GLU A 37 12.75 0.19 11.69
C GLU A 37 13.16 -1.24 12.02
N ASN A 38 12.29 -2.18 11.73
CA ASN A 38 12.48 -3.56 12.11
C ASN A 38 13.14 -4.35 10.98
N TYR A 39 14.31 -4.88 11.26
CA TYR A 39 14.99 -5.85 10.41
C TYR A 39 14.95 -7.25 11.02
N GLY A 40 14.69 -8.26 10.18
CA GLY A 40 14.61 -9.65 10.63
C GLY A 40 15.15 -10.65 9.61
N HIS A 41 15.31 -10.23 8.36
CA HIS A 41 15.69 -11.09 7.24
C HIS A 41 17.17 -11.49 7.21
N TRP A 42 18.02 -10.86 8.00
CA TRP A 42 19.47 -11.14 8.08
C TRP A 42 19.84 -11.98 9.31
N GLY A 43 18.87 -12.67 9.93
CA GLY A 43 19.14 -13.49 11.11
C GLY A 43 19.33 -12.68 12.39
N PHE A 44 18.72 -11.52 12.50
CA PHE A 44 18.69 -10.72 13.71
C PHE A 44 18.11 -11.55 14.87
N PRO A 45 18.78 -11.63 16.05
CA PRO A 45 18.49 -12.62 17.08
C PRO A 45 17.27 -12.31 17.95
N GLY A 46 16.35 -11.46 17.49
CA GLY A 46 15.13 -11.06 18.19
C GLY A 46 13.86 -11.74 17.67
N GLU A 47 12.74 -11.41 18.29
CA GLU A 47 11.40 -11.65 17.78
C GLU A 47 10.81 -10.33 17.33
N PHE A 48 10.58 -10.20 16.03
CA PHE A 48 10.19 -8.94 15.39
C PHE A 48 8.95 -8.29 16.03
N LEU A 49 7.88 -9.06 16.25
CA LEU A 49 6.66 -8.53 16.85
C LEU A 49 6.90 -8.07 18.29
N GLN A 50 7.71 -8.81 19.07
CA GLN A 50 7.97 -8.51 20.47
C GLN A 50 8.80 -7.23 20.63
N TYR A 51 9.97 -7.15 19.97
CA TYR A 51 10.81 -5.95 20.14
C TYR A 51 10.22 -4.72 19.44
N GLY A 52 9.52 -4.91 18.31
CA GLY A 52 8.75 -3.85 17.67
C GLY A 52 7.59 -3.33 18.52
N GLY A 53 6.98 -4.20 19.32
CA GLY A 53 5.97 -3.82 20.30
C GLY A 53 6.48 -2.85 21.35
N GLN A 54 7.77 -2.88 21.66
CA GLN A 54 8.39 -2.06 22.73
C GLN A 54 8.77 -0.63 22.29
N SER A 55 8.86 -0.31 21.00
CA SER A 55 9.02 1.09 20.52
C SER A 55 7.70 1.84 20.53
N ASP A 56 7.71 3.17 20.38
CA ASP A 56 6.48 3.96 20.22
C ASP A 56 5.87 3.75 18.84
N GLU A 57 6.68 3.85 17.80
CA GLU A 57 6.29 3.62 16.41
C GLU A 57 7.13 2.49 15.80
N ILE A 58 6.58 1.85 14.78
CA ILE A 58 7.19 0.72 14.11
C ILE A 58 7.26 0.97 12.61
N GLY A 59 8.34 0.53 11.99
CA GLY A 59 8.55 0.58 10.56
C GLY A 59 8.99 -0.75 9.97
N GLY A 60 8.56 -0.98 8.74
CA GLY A 60 9.13 -1.94 7.82
C GLY A 60 9.94 -1.22 6.75
N GLU A 61 10.23 -1.93 5.67
CA GLU A 61 10.95 -1.43 4.50
C GLU A 61 10.36 -2.04 3.24
N PHE A 62 10.27 -1.26 2.16
CA PHE A 62 10.01 -1.84 0.84
C PHE A 62 10.74 -1.11 -0.28
N TRP A 63 11.14 -1.90 -1.25
CA TRP A 63 11.79 -1.42 -2.46
C TRP A 63 10.77 -1.24 -3.59
N SER A 64 11.01 -0.30 -4.46
CA SER A 64 10.15 -0.02 -5.61
C SER A 64 10.03 -1.23 -6.56
N PHE A 65 11.06 -2.07 -6.60
CA PHE A 65 11.13 -3.27 -7.45
C PHE A 65 11.69 -4.46 -6.68
N GLY A 66 11.44 -5.68 -7.17
CA GLY A 66 11.90 -6.93 -6.56
C GLY A 66 11.06 -7.37 -5.36
N ASP A 67 11.61 -8.23 -4.51
CA ASP A 67 10.88 -8.88 -3.43
C ASP A 67 11.28 -8.40 -2.02
N LEU A 68 12.25 -7.52 -1.92
CA LEU A 68 12.71 -7.00 -0.63
C LEU A 68 11.61 -6.15 0.03
N GLY A 69 11.40 -6.35 1.31
CA GLY A 69 10.37 -5.68 2.10
C GLY A 69 9.03 -6.41 2.18
N ASN A 70 8.82 -7.50 1.46
CA ASN A 70 7.52 -8.19 1.45
C ASN A 70 7.15 -8.78 2.82
N ILE A 71 8.11 -9.34 3.54
CA ILE A 71 7.90 -9.95 4.86
C ILE A 71 7.88 -8.87 5.94
N GLU A 72 8.80 -7.91 5.86
CA GLU A 72 9.00 -6.83 6.81
C GLU A 72 7.73 -5.98 6.98
N ASN A 73 7.07 -5.64 5.88
CA ASN A 73 5.87 -4.81 5.92
C ASN A 73 4.67 -5.54 6.54
N ARG A 74 4.48 -6.82 6.24
CA ARG A 74 3.43 -7.62 6.90
C ARG A 74 3.73 -7.82 8.39
N ALA A 75 4.99 -7.99 8.76
CA ALA A 75 5.40 -8.06 10.16
C ALA A 75 5.18 -6.73 10.88
N ALA A 76 5.57 -5.59 10.26
CA ALA A 76 5.35 -4.26 10.82
C ALA A 76 3.87 -3.94 11.00
N SER A 77 3.03 -4.21 10.00
CA SER A 77 1.59 -3.98 10.08
C SER A 77 0.93 -4.85 11.16
N SER A 78 1.24 -6.14 11.19
CA SER A 78 0.74 -7.04 12.25
C SER A 78 1.19 -6.57 13.65
N CYS A 79 2.46 -6.19 13.80
CA CYS A 79 2.97 -5.65 15.06
C CYS A 79 2.20 -4.38 15.47
N GLY A 80 2.04 -3.43 14.55
CA GLY A 80 1.26 -2.22 14.81
C GLY A 80 -0.16 -2.51 15.26
N HIS A 81 -0.82 -3.43 14.56
CA HIS A 81 -2.20 -3.84 14.85
C HIS A 81 -2.32 -4.51 16.23
N ILE A 82 -1.50 -5.51 16.54
CA ILE A 82 -1.63 -6.26 17.81
C ILE A 82 -1.18 -5.48 19.05
N TYR A 83 -0.28 -4.51 18.90
CA TYR A 83 0.14 -3.62 19.99
C TYR A 83 -0.62 -2.28 20.02
N GLY A 84 -1.60 -2.06 19.13
CA GLY A 84 -2.45 -0.87 19.11
C GLY A 84 -1.75 0.42 18.66
N LYS A 85 -0.72 0.31 17.82
CA LYS A 85 -0.01 1.47 17.27
C LYS A 85 -0.80 2.09 16.12
N LYS A 86 -0.92 3.41 16.14
CA LYS A 86 -1.66 4.15 15.10
C LYS A 86 -0.83 4.33 13.83
N CYS A 87 0.44 4.69 13.96
CA CYS A 87 1.38 4.87 12.85
C CYS A 87 2.16 3.56 12.63
N ILE A 88 2.09 3.08 11.39
CA ILE A 88 2.83 1.93 10.91
C ILE A 88 3.59 2.39 9.68
N SER A 89 4.88 2.65 9.88
CA SER A 89 5.73 3.25 8.87
C SER A 89 6.34 2.20 7.94
N ALA A 90 6.91 2.65 6.85
CA ALA A 90 7.93 1.91 6.11
C ALA A 90 8.94 2.88 5.51
N GLU A 91 10.23 2.50 5.53
CA GLU A 91 11.18 3.03 4.57
C GLU A 91 10.66 2.66 3.19
N SER A 92 10.33 3.69 2.39
CA SER A 92 9.45 3.49 1.23
C SER A 92 10.14 3.88 -0.06
N PHE A 93 9.98 3.02 -1.07
CA PHE A 93 10.42 3.27 -2.43
C PHE A 93 11.94 3.28 -2.62
N THR A 94 12.68 2.61 -1.75
CA THR A 94 14.10 2.31 -1.98
C THR A 94 14.25 1.62 -3.35
N SER A 95 15.26 1.98 -4.11
CA SER A 95 15.44 1.48 -5.47
C SER A 95 16.91 1.16 -5.74
N ALA A 96 17.18 -0.03 -6.27
CA ALA A 96 18.47 -0.36 -6.85
C ALA A 96 18.35 -0.34 -8.38
N GLY A 97 19.44 -0.05 -9.07
CA GLY A 97 19.48 -0.11 -10.51
C GLY A 97 20.03 1.16 -11.16
N ARG A 98 19.37 1.62 -12.21
CA ARG A 98 19.81 2.79 -12.98
C ARG A 98 19.42 4.09 -12.26
N PRO A 99 20.38 4.99 -11.97
CA PRO A 99 20.09 6.21 -11.23
C PRO A 99 19.21 7.17 -12.04
N PHE A 100 18.39 7.92 -11.32
CA PHE A 100 17.53 8.99 -11.86
C PHE A 100 16.55 8.56 -12.95
N SER A 101 16.17 7.27 -12.98
CA SER A 101 15.16 6.75 -13.92
C SER A 101 13.81 6.52 -13.29
N CYS A 102 13.76 6.37 -11.97
CA CYS A 102 12.55 6.07 -11.23
C CYS A 102 11.69 7.35 -11.03
N PHE A 103 10.37 7.20 -11.15
CA PHE A 103 9.42 8.30 -10.96
C PHE A 103 8.10 7.79 -10.37
N PRO A 104 7.26 8.67 -9.81
CA PRO A 104 6.09 8.30 -9.00
C PRO A 104 5.13 7.28 -9.59
N ALA A 105 4.82 7.34 -10.89
CA ALA A 105 3.91 6.38 -11.52
C ALA A 105 4.41 4.92 -11.41
N GLN A 106 5.73 4.72 -11.52
CA GLN A 106 6.33 3.38 -11.41
C GLN A 106 6.32 2.84 -9.98
N MET A 107 6.24 3.73 -8.99
CA MET A 107 6.23 3.40 -7.55
C MET A 107 4.83 3.06 -7.05
N LYS A 108 3.78 3.58 -7.70
CA LYS A 108 2.42 3.61 -7.18
C LYS A 108 1.85 2.24 -6.84
N ALA A 109 1.84 1.30 -7.78
CA ALA A 109 1.26 -0.03 -7.57
C ALA A 109 1.96 -0.76 -6.41
N ARG A 110 3.28 -0.58 -6.27
CA ARG A 110 4.07 -1.15 -5.18
C ARG A 110 3.69 -0.56 -3.82
N GLY A 111 3.60 0.77 -3.74
CA GLY A 111 3.13 1.46 -2.53
C GLY A 111 1.71 1.05 -2.16
N ASP A 112 0.80 1.04 -3.12
CA ASP A 112 -0.60 0.65 -2.91
C ASP A 112 -0.74 -0.77 -2.35
N ARG A 113 0.10 -1.71 -2.81
CA ARG A 113 0.13 -3.05 -2.25
C ARG A 113 0.40 -3.03 -0.75
N PHE A 114 1.44 -2.31 -0.31
CA PHE A 114 1.81 -2.28 1.11
C PHE A 114 0.86 -1.42 1.94
N PHE A 115 0.24 -0.41 1.36
CA PHE A 115 -0.87 0.32 1.98
C PHE A 115 -2.07 -0.60 2.25
N ALA A 116 -2.43 -1.46 1.30
CA ALA A 116 -3.45 -2.48 1.50
C ALA A 116 -3.07 -3.53 2.57
N GLU A 117 -1.78 -3.78 2.77
CA GLU A 117 -1.25 -4.66 3.82
C GLU A 117 -1.15 -4.01 5.20
N GLY A 118 -1.43 -2.70 5.32
CA GLY A 118 -1.52 -1.98 6.59
C GLY A 118 -0.44 -0.94 6.85
N ILE A 119 0.51 -0.72 5.94
CA ILE A 119 1.43 0.43 6.02
C ILE A 119 0.61 1.71 5.83
N ASN A 120 0.76 2.67 6.74
CA ASN A 120 -0.02 3.89 6.75
C ASN A 120 0.80 5.16 7.05
N ASN A 121 2.11 5.06 7.00
CA ASN A 121 3.02 6.19 7.15
C ASN A 121 4.25 5.99 6.27
N THR A 122 4.40 6.84 5.25
CA THR A 122 5.42 6.70 4.21
C THR A 122 6.65 7.54 4.55
N LEU A 123 7.81 6.91 4.68
CA LEU A 123 9.12 7.56 4.82
C LEU A 123 9.87 7.41 3.51
N LEU A 124 9.93 8.48 2.72
CA LEU A 124 10.52 8.43 1.38
C LEU A 124 12.04 8.20 1.44
N HIS A 125 12.51 7.15 0.81
CA HIS A 125 13.92 6.82 0.71
C HIS A 125 14.42 6.95 -0.74
N LEU A 126 15.37 7.90 -1.04
CA LEU A 126 15.94 8.73 0.04
C LEU A 126 16.15 10.17 -0.46
N TYR A 127 16.26 11.08 0.48
CA TYR A 127 16.71 12.44 0.22
C TYR A 127 18.18 12.58 0.58
N ILE A 128 19.03 12.88 -0.42
CA ILE A 128 20.45 13.15 -0.21
C ILE A 128 20.70 14.65 -0.32
N SER A 129 21.40 15.21 0.65
CA SER A 129 21.80 16.61 0.62
C SER A 129 22.69 16.90 -0.60
N GLN A 130 22.37 17.99 -1.30
CA GLN A 130 23.06 18.40 -2.50
C GLN A 130 23.91 19.65 -2.18
N PRO A 131 25.24 19.56 -2.16
CA PRO A 131 26.11 20.68 -1.78
C PRO A 131 26.30 21.71 -2.89
N SER A 132 25.86 21.41 -4.14
CA SER A 132 25.99 22.30 -5.29
C SER A 132 24.73 22.24 -6.15
N ASP A 133 24.29 23.39 -6.65
CA ASP A 133 23.19 23.49 -7.62
C ASP A 133 23.67 23.43 -9.08
N GLU A 134 24.97 23.53 -9.31
CA GLU A 134 25.56 23.48 -10.65
C GLU A 134 25.84 22.05 -11.13
N ARG A 135 26.12 21.15 -10.20
CA ARG A 135 26.41 19.75 -10.48
C ARG A 135 25.11 18.92 -10.48
N VAL A 136 24.43 18.86 -11.59
CA VAL A 136 23.17 18.15 -11.74
C VAL A 136 23.35 16.85 -12.52
N PRO A 137 22.63 15.80 -12.21
CA PRO A 137 21.63 15.61 -11.15
C PRO A 137 22.20 15.50 -9.73
N GLY A 138 23.52 15.41 -9.53
CA GLY A 138 24.19 15.60 -8.25
C GLY A 138 24.56 14.32 -7.51
N VAL A 139 24.64 14.43 -6.20
CA VAL A 139 24.97 13.32 -5.30
C VAL A 139 23.79 12.36 -5.22
N ASN A 140 24.07 11.08 -5.40
CA ASN A 140 23.10 9.98 -5.27
C ASN A 140 23.76 8.78 -4.59
N SER A 141 22.97 7.77 -4.19
CA SER A 141 23.48 6.48 -3.75
C SER A 141 23.22 5.42 -4.84
N TRP A 142 23.81 4.25 -4.69
CA TRP A 142 23.52 3.11 -5.56
C TRP A 142 22.18 2.41 -5.21
N PHE A 143 21.60 2.79 -4.07
CA PHE A 143 20.28 2.33 -3.58
C PHE A 143 19.49 3.56 -3.15
N GLY A 144 18.25 3.62 -3.54
CA GLY A 144 17.35 4.71 -3.24
C GLY A 144 16.86 5.44 -4.48
N SER A 145 15.62 5.92 -4.40
CA SER A 145 15.07 6.85 -5.38
C SER A 145 15.53 8.27 -5.03
N GLU A 146 15.84 9.04 -6.03
CA GLU A 146 16.45 10.36 -5.83
C GLU A 146 15.37 11.43 -5.57
N PHE A 147 14.81 11.45 -4.34
CA PHE A 147 13.80 12.45 -3.89
C PHE A 147 14.44 13.78 -3.51
N ASN A 148 15.26 14.38 -4.37
CA ASN A 148 15.97 15.61 -4.07
C ASN A 148 15.65 16.73 -5.05
N ARG A 149 15.95 17.98 -4.64
CA ARG A 149 15.62 19.21 -5.40
C ARG A 149 16.24 19.30 -6.81
N LEU A 150 17.28 18.54 -7.09
CA LEU A 150 17.95 18.52 -8.40
C LEU A 150 17.36 17.47 -9.35
N ASN A 151 16.48 16.60 -8.86
CA ASN A 151 15.74 15.71 -9.75
C ASN A 151 14.72 16.51 -10.56
N THR A 152 14.60 16.21 -11.84
CA THR A 152 13.77 16.96 -12.79
C THR A 152 12.30 17.08 -12.37
N TRP A 153 11.73 16.04 -11.79
CA TRP A 153 10.32 16.01 -11.39
C TRP A 153 10.06 16.50 -9.97
N PHE A 154 11.10 16.90 -9.22
CA PHE A 154 10.95 17.39 -7.86
C PHE A 154 10.04 18.63 -7.76
N SER A 155 10.07 19.52 -8.76
CA SER A 155 9.19 20.70 -8.82
C SER A 155 7.70 20.38 -8.92
N GLN A 156 7.35 19.15 -9.28
CA GLN A 156 5.96 18.64 -9.35
C GLN A 156 5.69 17.52 -8.34
N MET A 157 6.61 17.27 -7.43
CA MET A 157 6.51 16.20 -6.42
C MET A 157 5.31 16.38 -5.48
N ASP A 158 4.79 17.58 -5.35
CA ASP A 158 3.57 17.89 -4.61
C ASP A 158 2.38 17.02 -5.05
N LEU A 159 2.26 16.69 -6.32
CA LEU A 159 1.21 15.82 -6.85
C LEU A 159 1.26 14.42 -6.23
N PHE A 160 2.45 13.86 -6.09
CA PHE A 160 2.65 12.55 -5.48
C PHE A 160 2.55 12.59 -3.95
N THR A 161 3.15 13.60 -3.32
CA THR A 161 3.12 13.68 -1.85
C THR A 161 1.73 13.99 -1.30
N ILE A 162 0.89 14.73 -2.03
CA ILE A 162 -0.53 14.94 -1.68
C ILE A 162 -1.29 13.60 -1.74
N TYR A 163 -1.05 12.79 -2.75
CA TYR A 163 -1.61 11.44 -2.83
C TYR A 163 -1.20 10.59 -1.61
N LEU A 164 0.10 10.51 -1.31
CA LEU A 164 0.60 9.76 -0.15
C LEU A 164 -0.02 10.27 1.16
N LYS A 165 -0.13 11.59 1.31
CA LYS A 165 -0.72 12.22 2.49
C LYS A 165 -2.19 11.84 2.68
N ARG A 166 -2.98 11.81 1.60
CA ARG A 166 -4.38 11.39 1.63
C ARG A 166 -4.51 9.90 1.97
N VAL A 167 -3.73 9.05 1.33
CA VAL A 167 -3.75 7.61 1.59
C VAL A 167 -3.35 7.31 3.03
N ASN A 168 -2.23 7.87 3.49
CA ASN A 168 -1.76 7.67 4.86
C ASN A 168 -2.78 8.17 5.89
N PHE A 169 -3.37 9.36 5.67
CA PHE A 169 -4.39 9.90 6.56
C PHE A 169 -5.61 8.97 6.66
N MET A 170 -6.12 8.48 5.54
CA MET A 170 -7.30 7.60 5.52
C MET A 170 -7.02 6.25 6.18
N LEU A 171 -5.84 5.67 5.94
CA LEU A 171 -5.44 4.38 6.52
C LEU A 171 -5.07 4.47 8.02
N GLN A 172 -4.84 5.66 8.56
CA GLN A 172 -4.67 5.90 10.00
C GLN A 172 -6.00 6.07 10.74
N GLN A 173 -7.14 6.05 10.05
CA GLN A 173 -8.45 6.18 10.68
C GLN A 173 -8.95 4.83 11.20
N GLY A 174 -9.60 4.84 12.36
CA GLY A 174 -10.22 3.65 12.94
C GLY A 174 -9.27 2.47 13.19
N LEU A 175 -9.82 1.27 13.20
CA LEU A 175 -9.12 0.02 13.47
C LEU A 175 -9.00 -0.82 12.19
N ASN A 176 -7.92 -1.59 12.10
CA ASN A 176 -7.76 -2.58 11.04
C ASN A 176 -8.81 -3.69 11.17
N VAL A 177 -9.32 -4.18 10.06
CA VAL A 177 -10.24 -5.32 10.00
C VAL A 177 -9.52 -6.53 9.43
N ALA A 178 -9.40 -7.56 10.26
CA ALA A 178 -8.87 -8.87 9.87
C ALA A 178 -9.69 -9.97 10.56
N ASP A 179 -9.88 -11.09 9.89
CA ASP A 179 -10.70 -12.20 10.42
C ASP A 179 -9.86 -13.23 11.18
N VAL A 180 -8.58 -13.37 10.82
CA VAL A 180 -7.72 -14.45 11.29
C VAL A 180 -6.46 -13.89 11.94
N ALA A 181 -6.10 -14.43 13.11
CA ALA A 181 -4.81 -14.23 13.75
C ALA A 181 -3.97 -15.50 13.62
N TYR A 182 -2.84 -15.44 12.91
CA TYR A 182 -1.87 -16.54 12.83
C TYR A 182 -0.82 -16.39 13.92
N PHE A 183 -0.80 -17.34 14.85
CA PHE A 183 0.24 -17.36 15.88
C PHE A 183 1.58 -17.77 15.28
N ILE A 184 2.61 -16.94 15.50
CA ILE A 184 3.93 -17.15 14.91
C ILE A 184 4.75 -18.27 15.55
N GLY A 185 4.33 -18.81 16.71
CA GLY A 185 5.12 -19.73 17.54
C GLY A 185 5.97 -18.99 18.56
N GLU A 186 6.79 -19.75 19.30
CA GLU A 186 7.62 -19.22 20.40
C GLU A 186 9.12 -19.28 20.13
N ASP A 187 9.53 -19.80 18.97
CA ASP A 187 10.94 -19.93 18.59
C ASP A 187 11.56 -18.57 18.26
N THR A 188 12.84 -18.41 18.56
CA THR A 188 13.64 -17.24 18.19
C THR A 188 14.99 -17.67 17.60
N PRO A 189 15.57 -16.91 16.66
CA PRO A 189 15.02 -15.67 16.06
C PRO A 189 13.74 -15.91 15.26
N LYS A 190 12.86 -14.93 15.23
CA LYS A 190 11.59 -15.01 14.51
C LYS A 190 11.19 -13.65 13.96
N MET A 191 10.80 -13.61 12.69
CA MET A 191 10.26 -12.42 12.04
C MET A 191 8.74 -12.48 11.90
N THR A 192 8.26 -13.50 11.19
CA THR A 192 6.84 -13.79 10.98
C THR A 192 6.56 -15.27 11.24
N GLY A 193 5.29 -15.63 11.14
CA GLY A 193 4.83 -17.01 11.10
C GLY A 193 4.62 -17.50 9.67
N ILE A 194 3.90 -18.61 9.59
CA ILE A 194 3.37 -19.16 8.36
C ILE A 194 1.85 -18.98 8.34
N THR A 195 1.28 -18.86 7.15
CA THR A 195 -0.18 -18.79 6.94
C THR A 195 -0.70 -20.17 6.51
N GLU A 196 -0.67 -21.10 7.42
CA GLU A 196 -1.14 -22.47 7.19
C GLU A 196 -2.23 -22.83 8.21
N PRO A 197 -3.45 -23.20 7.74
CA PRO A 197 -3.89 -23.28 6.34
C PRO A 197 -3.95 -21.93 5.65
N GLU A 198 -3.77 -21.94 4.32
CA GLU A 198 -3.79 -20.73 3.48
C GLU A 198 -5.15 -20.00 3.60
N LEU A 199 -5.09 -18.68 3.68
CA LEU A 199 -6.27 -17.83 3.77
C LEU A 199 -6.89 -17.63 2.38
N PRO A 200 -8.21 -17.88 2.20
CA PRO A 200 -8.90 -17.61 0.95
C PRO A 200 -8.91 -16.12 0.60
N LEU A 201 -9.09 -15.81 -0.69
CA LEU A 201 -9.25 -14.43 -1.15
C LEU A 201 -10.46 -13.75 -0.49
N GLY A 202 -10.33 -12.46 -0.25
CA GLY A 202 -11.37 -11.64 0.35
C GLY A 202 -11.40 -11.62 1.88
N TYR A 203 -10.38 -12.19 2.52
CA TYR A 203 -10.17 -12.12 3.96
C TYR A 203 -8.81 -11.49 4.27
N GLN A 204 -8.66 -10.94 5.46
CA GLN A 204 -7.39 -10.38 5.97
C GLN A 204 -6.96 -11.09 7.25
N TYR A 205 -5.66 -11.00 7.54
CA TYR A 205 -5.06 -11.59 8.73
C TYR A 205 -3.98 -10.69 9.34
N ASP A 206 -3.67 -10.95 10.60
CA ASP A 206 -2.48 -10.48 11.26
C ASP A 206 -1.69 -11.66 11.84
N PHE A 207 -0.38 -11.50 11.96
CA PHE A 207 0.44 -12.35 12.81
C PHE A 207 0.30 -11.90 14.27
N ILE A 208 0.30 -12.85 15.20
CA ILE A 208 0.24 -12.59 16.63
C ILE A 208 1.30 -13.41 17.38
N ASN A 209 1.94 -12.83 18.38
CA ASN A 209 2.96 -13.49 19.17
C ASN A 209 2.43 -13.97 20.54
N ALA A 210 3.26 -14.76 21.23
CA ALA A 210 2.92 -15.34 22.52
C ALA A 210 2.64 -14.27 23.58
N GLU A 211 3.44 -13.19 23.62
CA GLU A 211 3.28 -12.10 24.58
C GLU A 211 1.88 -11.48 24.52
N VAL A 212 1.43 -11.12 23.34
CA VAL A 212 0.10 -10.50 23.15
C VAL A 212 -1.02 -11.50 23.45
N ILE A 213 -0.84 -12.79 23.07
CA ILE A 213 -1.84 -13.82 23.43
C ILE A 213 -1.95 -13.94 24.94
N GLU A 214 -0.84 -14.03 25.67
CA GLU A 214 -0.83 -14.23 27.13
C GLU A 214 -1.33 -12.99 27.89
N ARG A 215 -0.84 -11.81 27.54
CA ARG A 215 -1.08 -10.57 28.27
C ARG A 215 -2.42 -9.92 27.92
N ASP A 216 -2.71 -9.78 26.62
CA ASP A 216 -3.71 -8.83 26.13
C ASP A 216 -4.94 -9.50 25.51
N LEU A 217 -4.79 -10.68 24.88
CA LEU A 217 -5.89 -11.29 24.15
C LEU A 217 -6.97 -11.84 25.10
N PHE A 218 -8.23 -11.47 24.87
CA PHE A 218 -9.39 -11.98 25.59
C PHE A 218 -10.57 -12.22 24.64
N VAL A 219 -11.65 -12.79 25.14
CA VAL A 219 -12.87 -13.03 24.35
C VAL A 219 -13.96 -12.06 24.77
N LYS A 220 -14.53 -11.37 23.78
CA LYS A 220 -15.71 -10.52 23.93
C LYS A 220 -16.70 -10.84 22.81
N ASP A 221 -17.94 -11.14 23.17
CA ASP A 221 -19.03 -11.47 22.23
C ASP A 221 -18.66 -12.59 21.21
N GLY A 222 -17.87 -13.58 21.67
CA GLY A 222 -17.40 -14.71 20.86
C GLY A 222 -16.21 -14.37 19.94
N LEU A 223 -15.68 -13.17 19.98
CA LEU A 223 -14.53 -12.72 19.18
C LEU A 223 -13.29 -12.58 20.06
N LEU A 224 -12.15 -12.98 19.51
CA LEU A 224 -10.83 -12.71 20.09
C LEU A 224 -10.57 -11.21 19.99
N THR A 225 -10.43 -10.54 21.12
CA THR A 225 -10.41 -9.08 21.21
C THR A 225 -9.16 -8.59 21.91
N LEU A 226 -8.57 -7.52 21.40
CA LEU A 226 -7.44 -6.80 21.99
C LEU A 226 -7.94 -5.56 22.76
N PRO A 227 -7.23 -5.04 23.76
CA PRO A 227 -7.68 -3.93 24.60
C PRO A 227 -8.07 -2.66 23.85
N HIS A 228 -7.40 -2.37 22.73
CA HIS A 228 -7.65 -1.22 21.86
C HIS A 228 -8.78 -1.44 20.83
N GLY A 229 -9.41 -2.63 20.81
CA GLY A 229 -10.64 -2.90 20.06
C GLY A 229 -10.49 -3.74 18.80
N ILE A 230 -9.28 -4.06 18.33
CA ILE A 230 -9.09 -4.99 17.21
C ILE A 230 -9.62 -6.39 17.61
N GLN A 231 -10.26 -7.05 16.65
CA GLN A 231 -10.94 -8.32 16.86
C GLN A 231 -10.61 -9.31 15.74
N TYR A 232 -10.46 -10.59 16.14
CA TYR A 232 -10.29 -11.71 15.22
C TYR A 232 -11.36 -12.78 15.48
N ARG A 233 -11.72 -13.53 14.45
CA ARG A 233 -12.68 -14.63 14.53
C ARG A 233 -12.03 -15.96 14.85
N ILE A 234 -10.84 -16.20 14.29
CA ILE A 234 -10.11 -17.45 14.42
C ILE A 234 -8.67 -17.17 14.85
N LEU A 235 -8.18 -17.91 15.86
CA LEU A 235 -6.76 -18.03 16.18
C LEU A 235 -6.24 -19.32 15.57
N VAL A 236 -5.23 -19.23 14.71
CA VAL A 236 -4.55 -20.38 14.10
C VAL A 236 -3.24 -20.64 14.81
N LEU A 237 -3.07 -21.84 15.32
CA LEU A 237 -1.83 -22.33 15.91
C LEU A 237 -0.91 -22.85 14.79
N PRO A 238 0.40 -22.57 14.81
CA PRO A 238 1.32 -23.08 13.80
C PRO A 238 1.45 -24.60 13.93
N PRO A 239 1.86 -25.31 12.85
CA PRO A 239 2.03 -26.78 12.86
C PRO A 239 3.31 -27.18 13.60
N LEU A 240 3.47 -26.71 14.83
CA LEU A 240 4.60 -27.00 15.71
C LEU A 240 4.21 -28.03 16.76
N GLN A 241 5.17 -28.85 17.16
CA GLN A 241 5.00 -29.84 18.23
C GLN A 241 5.25 -29.25 19.62
N THR A 242 5.66 -28.00 19.69
CA THR A 242 6.07 -27.31 20.93
C THR A 242 5.16 -26.18 21.30
N MET A 243 4.90 -26.05 22.61
CA MET A 243 4.27 -24.89 23.22
C MET A 243 4.55 -24.88 24.72
N ARG A 244 4.76 -23.70 25.32
CA ARG A 244 4.89 -23.61 26.80
C ARG A 244 3.55 -23.93 27.48
N PRO A 245 3.59 -24.59 28.68
CA PRO A 245 2.35 -24.90 29.43
C PRO A 245 1.51 -23.67 29.75
N GLU A 246 2.12 -22.53 30.06
CA GLU A 246 1.47 -21.28 30.37
C GLU A 246 0.64 -20.78 29.20
N LEU A 247 1.23 -20.78 28.00
CA LEU A 247 0.53 -20.37 26.78
C LEU A 247 -0.63 -21.32 26.43
N LEU A 248 -0.43 -22.64 26.53
CA LEU A 248 -1.49 -23.60 26.25
C LEU A 248 -2.66 -23.49 27.27
N LYS A 249 -2.39 -23.15 28.54
CA LYS A 249 -3.43 -22.81 29.52
C LYS A 249 -4.21 -21.57 29.10
N LYS A 250 -3.54 -20.53 28.58
CA LYS A 250 -4.20 -19.33 28.07
C LYS A 250 -5.07 -19.66 26.85
N VAL A 251 -4.58 -20.43 25.89
CA VAL A 251 -5.37 -20.91 24.73
C VAL A 251 -6.59 -21.68 25.19
N LYS A 252 -6.44 -22.59 26.16
CA LYS A 252 -7.57 -23.29 26.78
C LYS A 252 -8.60 -22.30 27.33
N LYS A 253 -8.17 -21.31 28.14
CA LYS A 253 -9.07 -20.30 28.67
C LYS A 253 -9.83 -19.57 27.59
N LEU A 254 -9.13 -19.10 26.52
CA LEU A 254 -9.78 -18.42 25.41
C LEU A 254 -10.86 -19.28 24.75
N ILE A 255 -10.60 -20.57 24.52
CA ILE A 255 -11.62 -21.49 23.95
C ILE A 255 -12.83 -21.62 24.89
N TYR A 256 -12.59 -21.84 26.18
CA TYR A 256 -13.70 -21.97 27.15
C TYR A 256 -14.53 -20.69 27.26
N ASP A 257 -13.92 -19.52 27.07
CA ASP A 257 -14.59 -18.22 27.07
C ASP A 257 -15.37 -17.97 25.76
N GLY A 258 -15.11 -18.73 24.67
CA GLY A 258 -15.86 -18.64 23.41
C GLY A 258 -15.03 -18.50 22.13
N ALA A 259 -13.70 -18.53 22.20
CA ALA A 259 -12.86 -18.43 21.02
C ALA A 259 -12.97 -19.64 20.09
N ILE A 260 -12.75 -19.38 18.80
CA ILE A 260 -12.50 -20.42 17.79
C ILE A 260 -10.99 -20.51 17.60
N VAL A 261 -10.44 -21.70 17.87
CA VAL A 261 -9.00 -21.97 17.70
C VAL A 261 -8.84 -23.13 16.74
N MET A 262 -7.83 -23.04 15.88
CA MET A 262 -7.52 -24.04 14.87
C MET A 262 -6.06 -24.48 14.97
N GLY A 263 -5.76 -25.76 14.82
CA GLY A 263 -4.39 -26.25 14.76
C GLY A 263 -4.18 -27.64 15.38
N ASN A 264 -2.90 -28.05 15.37
CA ASN A 264 -2.47 -29.36 15.86
C ASN A 264 -2.08 -29.31 17.36
N PRO A 265 -2.18 -30.47 18.08
CA PRO A 265 -1.80 -30.53 19.48
C PRO A 265 -0.27 -30.44 19.64
N PRO A 266 0.23 -29.62 20.57
CA PRO A 266 1.62 -29.68 20.98
C PRO A 266 1.89 -30.96 21.79
N ILE A 267 3.13 -31.44 21.76
CA ILE A 267 3.55 -32.71 22.39
C ILE A 267 4.43 -32.46 23.61
N TYR A 268 5.24 -31.38 23.58
CA TYR A 268 6.17 -31.05 24.66
C TYR A 268 6.49 -29.55 24.74
N SER A 269 7.08 -29.15 25.87
CA SER A 269 7.58 -27.80 26.07
C SER A 269 8.88 -27.57 25.32
N PRO A 270 9.08 -26.41 24.64
CA PRO A 270 10.37 -26.10 24.03
C PRO A 270 11.45 -25.75 25.06
N SER A 271 11.08 -25.35 26.28
CA SER A 271 11.97 -24.91 27.36
C SER A 271 12.41 -26.07 28.25
N GLY A 272 13.60 -25.95 28.83
CA GLY A 272 14.10 -26.80 29.94
C GLY A 272 13.43 -26.52 31.27
N LYS A 273 12.70 -25.41 31.41
CA LYS A 273 12.02 -25.04 32.65
C LYS A 273 10.98 -26.10 33.05
N ASN A 274 11.11 -26.57 34.31
CA ASN A 274 10.21 -27.57 34.89
C ASN A 274 10.12 -28.88 34.08
N TYR A 275 11.22 -29.29 33.43
CA TYR A 275 11.31 -30.60 32.77
C TYR A 275 11.50 -31.70 33.82
N PRO A 276 10.81 -32.89 33.74
CA PRO A 276 9.90 -33.32 32.70
C PRO A 276 8.42 -32.95 32.94
N GLN A 277 8.07 -32.33 34.06
CA GLN A 277 6.68 -32.04 34.45
C GLN A 277 5.99 -31.10 33.46
N ALA A 278 6.73 -30.19 32.84
CA ALA A 278 6.18 -29.30 31.79
C ALA A 278 5.60 -30.11 30.61
N ASP A 279 6.29 -31.17 30.19
CA ASP A 279 5.81 -32.03 29.10
C ASP A 279 4.58 -32.84 29.49
N GLU A 280 4.51 -33.31 30.74
CA GLU A 280 3.33 -34.01 31.26
C GLU A 280 2.11 -33.07 31.27
N GLN A 281 2.29 -31.81 31.66
CA GLN A 281 1.24 -30.80 31.63
C GLN A 281 0.77 -30.55 30.19
N ILE A 282 1.69 -30.41 29.22
CA ILE A 282 1.36 -30.24 27.81
C ILE A 282 0.53 -31.42 27.31
N ARG A 283 0.98 -32.66 27.52
CA ARG A 283 0.26 -33.87 27.08
C ARG A 283 -1.14 -33.96 27.71
N LYS A 284 -1.27 -33.61 28.99
CA LYS A 284 -2.56 -33.58 29.69
C LYS A 284 -3.51 -32.56 29.06
N LEU A 285 -3.04 -31.32 28.87
CA LEU A 285 -3.83 -30.24 28.26
C LEU A 285 -4.18 -30.55 26.81
N ALA A 286 -3.24 -31.07 26.02
CA ALA A 286 -3.48 -31.46 24.63
C ALA A 286 -4.55 -32.58 24.55
N LYS A 287 -4.47 -33.61 25.40
CA LYS A 287 -5.49 -34.66 25.48
C LYS A 287 -6.89 -34.12 25.80
N GLU A 288 -6.98 -33.13 26.68
CA GLU A 288 -8.24 -32.47 27.04
C GLU A 288 -8.80 -31.65 25.87
N LEU A 289 -7.96 -30.82 25.21
CA LEU A 289 -8.40 -29.89 24.18
C LEU A 289 -8.68 -30.57 22.84
N TRP A 290 -7.87 -31.52 22.43
CA TRP A 290 -8.05 -32.25 21.16
C TRP A 290 -8.85 -33.54 21.29
N LYS A 291 -9.21 -33.94 22.52
CA LYS A 291 -10.05 -35.14 22.82
C LYS A 291 -9.62 -36.37 22.02
N GLY A 292 -8.31 -36.64 21.96
CA GLY A 292 -7.74 -37.78 21.28
C GLY A 292 -7.93 -37.78 19.76
N TRP A 293 -7.91 -36.60 19.14
CA TRP A 293 -7.90 -36.47 17.69
C TRP A 293 -6.71 -37.23 17.08
N ASN A 294 -6.97 -37.96 15.97
CA ASN A 294 -6.03 -38.87 15.36
C ASN A 294 -4.99 -38.22 14.44
N GLY A 295 -5.04 -36.88 14.28
CA GLY A 295 -4.10 -36.11 13.45
C GLY A 295 -4.51 -35.94 11.98
N THR A 296 -5.56 -36.60 11.52
CA THR A 296 -5.96 -36.59 10.10
C THR A 296 -7.41 -36.19 9.85
N ASP A 297 -8.34 -36.69 10.65
CA ASP A 297 -9.76 -36.51 10.40
C ASP A 297 -10.21 -35.10 10.70
N LYS A 298 -11.18 -34.60 9.93
CA LYS A 298 -11.85 -33.33 10.26
C LYS A 298 -12.68 -33.48 11.52
N LYS A 299 -12.41 -32.64 12.52
CA LYS A 299 -13.11 -32.70 13.80
C LYS A 299 -13.35 -31.31 14.37
N ILE A 300 -14.57 -31.10 14.80
CA ILE A 300 -14.99 -29.91 15.55
C ILE A 300 -15.23 -30.31 16.99
N ILE A 301 -14.47 -29.75 17.91
CA ILE A 301 -14.54 -30.08 19.33
C ILE A 301 -15.07 -28.89 20.09
N LYS A 302 -16.28 -29.02 20.64
CA LYS A 302 -16.85 -28.01 21.53
C LYS A 302 -16.22 -28.08 22.91
N LEU A 303 -15.73 -26.95 23.42
CA LEU A 303 -15.09 -26.78 24.72
C LEU A 303 -15.57 -25.48 25.36
N GLY A 304 -16.32 -25.58 26.43
CA GLY A 304 -16.96 -24.41 27.03
C GLY A 304 -17.91 -23.71 26.03
N LYS A 305 -17.66 -22.44 25.77
CA LYS A 305 -18.44 -21.63 24.82
C LYS A 305 -17.85 -21.63 23.40
N GLY A 306 -16.58 -22.06 23.24
CA GLY A 306 -15.86 -22.02 21.97
C GLY A 306 -15.60 -23.41 21.37
N HIS A 307 -14.74 -23.43 20.36
CA HIS A 307 -14.43 -24.64 19.60
C HIS A 307 -12.94 -24.76 19.26
N MET A 308 -12.46 -26.00 19.25
CA MET A 308 -11.20 -26.39 18.63
C MET A 308 -11.51 -27.03 17.27
N LEU A 309 -10.90 -26.53 16.20
CA LEU A 309 -11.04 -27.03 14.82
C LEU A 309 -9.79 -27.81 14.44
N CYS A 310 -9.95 -29.04 13.97
CA CYS A 310 -8.85 -29.95 13.66
C CYS A 310 -9.01 -30.51 12.24
N GLY A 311 -7.91 -30.62 11.46
CA GLY A 311 -7.90 -31.26 10.15
C GLY A 311 -8.74 -30.55 9.08
N MET A 312 -9.12 -29.31 9.29
CA MET A 312 -9.91 -28.49 8.37
C MET A 312 -9.00 -27.51 7.61
N ASN A 313 -9.36 -27.19 6.38
CA ASN A 313 -8.79 -26.01 5.70
C ASN A 313 -9.46 -24.72 6.19
N MET A 314 -8.93 -23.56 5.79
CA MET A 314 -9.43 -22.28 6.27
C MET A 314 -10.83 -21.96 5.74
N GLU A 315 -11.15 -22.32 4.50
CA GLU A 315 -12.49 -22.11 3.93
C GLU A 315 -13.56 -22.87 4.72
N GLU A 316 -13.28 -24.11 5.10
CA GLU A 316 -14.17 -24.91 5.93
C GLU A 316 -14.38 -24.32 7.33
N ALA A 317 -13.30 -23.79 7.93
CA ALA A 317 -13.36 -23.12 9.23
C ALA A 317 -14.18 -21.83 9.17
N LEU A 318 -13.98 -21.01 8.14
CA LEU A 318 -14.75 -19.77 7.93
C LEU A 318 -16.23 -20.08 7.65
N ASN A 319 -16.53 -21.10 6.85
CA ASN A 319 -17.90 -21.57 6.58
C ASN A 319 -18.59 -22.08 7.85
N PHE A 320 -17.89 -22.83 8.72
CA PHE A 320 -18.41 -23.31 9.99
C PHE A 320 -18.90 -22.16 10.89
N ILE A 321 -18.18 -21.03 10.92
CA ILE A 321 -18.56 -19.86 11.72
C ILE A 321 -19.44 -18.86 10.96
N ASN A 322 -19.91 -19.20 9.75
CA ASN A 322 -20.69 -18.34 8.86
C ASN A 322 -20.01 -16.96 8.60
N CYS A 323 -18.67 -16.95 8.49
CA CYS A 323 -17.92 -15.76 8.17
C CYS A 323 -17.85 -15.58 6.65
N LEU A 324 -18.57 -14.61 6.13
CA LEU A 324 -18.48 -14.23 4.71
C LEU A 324 -17.18 -13.46 4.45
N PRO A 325 -16.67 -13.49 3.20
CA PRO A 325 -15.54 -12.64 2.80
C PRO A 325 -15.78 -11.16 3.15
N ASP A 326 -14.74 -10.48 3.56
CA ASP A 326 -14.79 -9.05 3.85
C ASP A 326 -15.02 -8.21 2.59
N ILE A 327 -14.39 -8.65 1.49
CA ILE A 327 -14.70 -8.22 0.12
C ILE A 327 -14.75 -9.43 -0.80
N LYS A 328 -15.68 -9.44 -1.76
CA LYS A 328 -15.77 -10.50 -2.77
C LYS A 328 -15.97 -9.87 -4.13
N PHE A 329 -15.13 -10.25 -5.09
CA PHE A 329 -15.26 -9.87 -6.49
C PHE A 329 -16.04 -10.93 -7.26
N ASP A 330 -16.66 -10.51 -8.37
CA ASP A 330 -17.41 -11.40 -9.28
C ASP A 330 -16.52 -12.47 -9.94
N ARG A 331 -15.21 -12.23 -10.02
CA ARG A 331 -14.18 -13.12 -10.53
C ARG A 331 -12.84 -12.87 -9.85
N ASN A 332 -11.82 -13.68 -10.12
CA ASN A 332 -10.46 -13.41 -9.65
C ASN A 332 -9.87 -12.20 -10.39
N LEU A 333 -9.47 -11.18 -9.65
CA LEU A 333 -8.95 -9.90 -10.15
C LEU A 333 -7.62 -9.56 -9.48
N PRO A 334 -6.70 -8.89 -10.18
CA PRO A 334 -5.45 -8.40 -9.62
C PRO A 334 -5.69 -7.14 -8.76
N ILE A 335 -6.54 -7.27 -7.76
CA ILE A 335 -6.90 -6.19 -6.84
C ILE A 335 -6.42 -6.55 -5.43
N VAL A 336 -5.70 -5.61 -4.80
CA VAL A 336 -5.40 -5.66 -3.37
C VAL A 336 -6.33 -4.72 -2.62
N TYR A 337 -6.61 -5.05 -1.35
CA TYR A 337 -7.47 -4.21 -0.52
C TYR A 337 -7.01 -4.17 0.93
N GLY A 338 -7.36 -3.09 1.62
CA GLY A 338 -7.29 -2.93 3.06
C GLY A 338 -8.61 -2.38 3.59
N HIS A 339 -9.01 -2.77 4.82
CA HIS A 339 -10.25 -2.33 5.44
C HIS A 339 -9.99 -1.70 6.81
N ARG A 340 -10.50 -0.48 7.00
CA ARG A 340 -10.46 0.25 8.27
C ARG A 340 -11.88 0.51 8.75
N LYS A 341 -12.11 0.36 10.04
CA LYS A 341 -13.44 0.51 10.66
C LYS A 341 -13.44 1.51 11.78
N LEU A 342 -14.36 2.48 11.69
CA LEU A 342 -14.72 3.41 12.76
C LEU A 342 -16.15 3.14 13.22
N GLU A 343 -16.58 3.85 14.26
CA GLU A 343 -17.98 3.80 14.66
C GLU A 343 -18.88 4.37 13.54
N GLY A 344 -19.72 3.51 12.96
CA GLY A 344 -20.66 3.88 11.89
C GLY A 344 -20.05 4.13 10.53
N THR A 345 -18.77 3.83 10.33
CA THR A 345 -18.06 4.03 9.05
C THR A 345 -17.14 2.86 8.75
N ASP A 346 -17.21 2.35 7.53
CA ASP A 346 -16.28 1.36 6.97
C ASP A 346 -15.54 1.97 5.78
N ILE A 347 -14.21 1.83 5.74
CA ILE A 347 -13.32 2.43 4.74
C ILE A 347 -12.53 1.32 4.07
N TYR A 348 -12.83 1.04 2.80
CA TYR A 348 -12.07 0.09 1.99
C TYR A 348 -11.12 0.85 1.06
N PHE A 349 -9.83 0.57 1.18
CA PHE A 349 -8.84 0.94 0.17
C PHE A 349 -8.75 -0.20 -0.84
N ILE A 350 -8.89 0.09 -2.13
CA ILE A 350 -8.75 -0.88 -3.21
C ILE A 350 -7.76 -0.37 -4.24
N SER A 351 -6.93 -1.26 -4.79
CA SER A 351 -5.97 -0.89 -5.84
C SER A 351 -5.86 -1.98 -6.90
N ASN A 352 -5.97 -1.56 -8.16
CA ASN A 352 -5.69 -2.36 -9.34
C ASN A 352 -4.17 -2.51 -9.51
N GLN A 353 -3.67 -3.74 -9.40
CA GLN A 353 -2.25 -4.05 -9.52
C GLN A 353 -1.82 -4.39 -10.96
N SER A 354 -2.73 -4.24 -11.95
CA SER A 354 -2.48 -4.53 -13.35
C SER A 354 -2.42 -3.26 -14.21
N ASN A 355 -1.99 -3.44 -15.46
CA ASN A 355 -1.99 -2.41 -16.49
C ASN A 355 -3.29 -2.41 -17.34
N ASP A 356 -4.32 -3.10 -16.89
CA ASP A 356 -5.59 -3.23 -17.60
C ASP A 356 -6.69 -2.39 -16.94
N ASN A 357 -7.66 -1.95 -17.72
CA ASN A 357 -8.92 -1.40 -17.20
C ASN A 357 -9.77 -2.54 -16.63
N LEU A 358 -10.20 -2.41 -15.38
CA LEU A 358 -11.06 -3.37 -14.72
C LEU A 358 -12.47 -2.80 -14.54
N ASN A 359 -13.48 -3.55 -15.01
CA ASN A 359 -14.90 -3.32 -14.68
C ASN A 359 -15.39 -4.57 -13.97
N PHE A 360 -15.96 -4.43 -12.77
CA PHE A 360 -16.30 -5.55 -11.90
C PHE A 360 -17.35 -5.17 -10.86
N ASP A 361 -18.00 -6.18 -10.32
CA ASP A 361 -18.84 -6.05 -9.12
C ASP A 361 -18.04 -6.45 -7.88
N ALA A 362 -18.15 -5.66 -6.80
CA ALA A 362 -17.58 -5.96 -5.50
C ALA A 362 -18.66 -6.03 -4.42
N ASP A 363 -18.72 -7.15 -3.69
CA ASP A 363 -19.55 -7.31 -2.50
C ASP A 363 -18.74 -6.91 -1.27
N PHE A 364 -19.18 -5.92 -0.52
CA PHE A 364 -18.54 -5.43 0.71
C PHE A 364 -19.33 -5.89 1.94
N ARG A 365 -18.63 -6.46 2.95
CA ARG A 365 -19.23 -6.93 4.20
C ARG A 365 -19.50 -5.75 5.16
N VAL A 366 -20.49 -4.95 4.82
CA VAL A 366 -20.94 -3.78 5.59
C VAL A 366 -22.42 -3.91 5.96
N LYS A 367 -22.93 -3.00 6.79
CA LYS A 367 -24.35 -2.97 7.11
C LYS A 367 -25.18 -2.52 5.90
N ASN A 368 -26.28 -3.19 5.59
CA ASN A 368 -27.13 -2.94 4.42
C ASN A 368 -27.70 -1.52 4.35
N TRP A 369 -27.77 -0.80 5.46
CA TRP A 369 -28.24 0.57 5.52
C TRP A 369 -27.16 1.64 5.27
N MET A 370 -25.92 1.25 4.96
CA MET A 370 -24.83 2.16 4.63
C MET A 370 -24.89 2.53 3.15
N ARG A 371 -24.33 3.69 2.82
CA ARG A 371 -24.26 4.25 1.47
C ARG A 371 -22.81 4.32 1.01
N PRO A 372 -22.50 3.82 -0.20
CA PRO A 372 -21.14 3.87 -0.74
C PRO A 372 -20.81 5.25 -1.32
N GLU A 373 -19.62 5.73 -1.01
CA GLU A 373 -18.98 6.89 -1.64
C GLU A 373 -17.63 6.46 -2.22
N LEU A 374 -17.22 7.01 -3.35
CA LEU A 374 -15.86 6.87 -3.90
C LEU A 374 -15.05 8.12 -3.57
N TRP A 375 -13.94 7.92 -2.89
CA TRP A 375 -12.98 8.98 -2.57
C TRP A 375 -11.69 8.72 -3.33
N ASN A 376 -11.37 9.60 -4.28
CA ASN A 376 -10.17 9.46 -5.11
C ASN A 376 -8.96 10.10 -4.41
N PRO A 377 -7.93 9.36 -4.02
CA PRO A 377 -6.78 9.93 -3.34
C PRO A 377 -5.87 10.76 -4.26
N VAL A 378 -5.92 10.58 -5.58
CA VAL A 378 -5.07 11.30 -6.54
C VAL A 378 -5.51 12.76 -6.64
N ASP A 379 -6.77 13.02 -6.96
CA ASP A 379 -7.31 14.39 -7.12
C ASP A 379 -8.04 14.91 -5.88
N GLY A 380 -8.45 14.02 -4.96
CA GLY A 380 -9.19 14.35 -3.75
C GLY A 380 -10.69 14.51 -3.96
N SER A 381 -11.21 14.14 -5.11
CA SER A 381 -12.64 14.16 -5.38
C SER A 381 -13.39 13.12 -4.53
N ILE A 382 -14.61 13.48 -4.14
CA ILE A 382 -15.53 12.64 -3.38
C ILE A 382 -16.86 12.63 -4.14
N ARG A 383 -17.37 11.44 -4.44
CA ARG A 383 -18.67 11.29 -5.10
C ARG A 383 -19.47 10.13 -4.55
N GLU A 384 -20.78 10.26 -4.55
CA GLU A 384 -21.69 9.18 -4.19
C GLU A 384 -21.74 8.13 -5.31
N LEU A 385 -21.83 6.86 -4.91
CA LEU A 385 -22.08 5.76 -5.83
C LEU A 385 -23.56 5.39 -5.73
N HIS A 386 -24.34 5.74 -6.75
CA HIS A 386 -25.80 5.57 -6.72
C HIS A 386 -26.25 4.16 -7.15
N GLU A 387 -25.43 3.49 -7.95
CA GLU A 387 -25.69 2.13 -8.43
C GLU A 387 -25.07 1.13 -7.44
N PHE A 388 -25.93 0.56 -6.59
CA PHE A 388 -25.55 -0.49 -5.65
C PHE A 388 -26.77 -1.32 -5.28
N SER A 389 -26.58 -2.52 -4.72
CA SER A 389 -27.67 -3.39 -4.27
C SER A 389 -27.29 -4.11 -2.98
N GLU A 390 -28.33 -4.45 -2.19
CA GLU A 390 -28.13 -5.27 -0.99
C GLU A 390 -27.85 -6.72 -1.35
N THR A 391 -26.98 -7.35 -0.54
CA THR A 391 -26.68 -8.78 -0.61
C THR A 391 -26.95 -9.44 0.73
N LYS A 392 -26.89 -10.77 0.79
CA LYS A 392 -27.07 -11.52 2.04
C LYS A 392 -26.12 -11.09 3.17
N GLY A 393 -24.97 -10.51 2.84
CA GLY A 393 -23.92 -10.18 3.81
C GLY A 393 -23.41 -8.75 3.74
N GLY A 394 -23.99 -7.87 2.93
CA GLY A 394 -23.52 -6.51 2.76
C GLY A 394 -24.07 -5.80 1.55
N ILE A 395 -23.24 -5.05 0.87
CA ILE A 395 -23.61 -4.21 -0.27
C ILE A 395 -22.74 -4.56 -1.47
N ARG A 396 -23.37 -4.78 -2.63
CA ARG A 396 -22.72 -4.94 -3.94
C ARG A 396 -22.65 -3.59 -4.63
N VAL A 397 -21.47 -3.26 -5.14
CA VAL A 397 -21.22 -2.01 -5.87
C VAL A 397 -20.51 -2.33 -7.19
N PRO A 398 -21.07 -1.94 -8.35
CA PRO A 398 -20.35 -1.94 -9.62
C PRO A 398 -19.24 -0.89 -9.60
N LEU A 399 -18.02 -1.31 -9.94
CA LEU A 399 -16.81 -0.49 -9.90
C LEU A 399 -16.02 -0.56 -11.20
N LYS A 400 -15.26 0.51 -11.44
CA LYS A 400 -14.27 0.59 -12.52
C LYS A 400 -12.97 1.16 -11.95
N LEU A 401 -11.86 0.52 -12.28
CA LEU A 401 -10.52 1.03 -12.00
C LEU A 401 -9.69 1.04 -13.28
N TYR A 402 -9.01 2.16 -13.51
CA TYR A 402 -8.01 2.28 -14.58
C TYR A 402 -6.72 1.51 -14.21
N PRO A 403 -5.74 1.38 -15.14
CA PRO A 403 -4.45 0.77 -14.85
C PRO A 403 -3.80 1.39 -13.61
N GLN A 404 -3.42 0.54 -12.65
CA GLN A 404 -2.77 0.95 -11.39
C GLN A 404 -3.54 2.01 -10.58
N GLU A 405 -4.82 2.20 -10.84
CA GLU A 405 -5.66 3.12 -10.06
C GLU A 405 -6.00 2.53 -8.70
N SER A 406 -6.07 3.41 -7.71
CA SER A 406 -6.57 3.09 -6.37
C SER A 406 -7.64 4.09 -5.94
N ALA A 407 -8.56 3.61 -5.11
CA ALA A 407 -9.65 4.41 -4.57
C ALA A 407 -10.01 3.95 -3.15
N PHE A 408 -10.63 4.85 -2.40
CA PHE A 408 -11.36 4.48 -1.19
C PHE A 408 -12.84 4.33 -1.50
N ILE A 409 -13.43 3.21 -1.06
CA ILE A 409 -14.88 3.04 -1.01
C ILE A 409 -15.29 3.19 0.44
N VAL A 410 -16.00 4.28 0.72
CA VAL A 410 -16.36 4.69 2.08
C VAL A 410 -17.86 4.49 2.30
N PHE A 411 -18.20 3.75 3.34
CA PHE A 411 -19.58 3.50 3.76
C PHE A 411 -19.83 4.22 5.08
N SER A 412 -20.52 5.38 5.06
CA SER A 412 -20.63 6.22 6.26
C SER A 412 -22.03 6.69 6.61
N LYS A 413 -22.99 6.65 5.70
CA LYS A 413 -24.31 7.25 5.91
C LYS A 413 -25.41 6.21 5.96
N ARG A 414 -26.32 6.34 6.96
CA ARG A 414 -27.54 5.55 6.99
C ARG A 414 -28.49 6.00 5.86
N MET A 415 -28.99 5.06 5.07
CA MET A 415 -30.10 5.32 4.17
C MET A 415 -31.37 5.62 5.01
N LYS A 416 -31.93 6.82 4.87
CA LYS A 416 -33.16 7.18 5.61
C LYS A 416 -34.41 6.57 5.00
N ASN A 417 -34.44 6.33 3.69
CA ASN A 417 -35.44 5.56 2.96
C ASN A 417 -34.73 4.90 1.78
N ALA A 418 -35.05 3.66 1.49
CA ALA A 418 -34.54 2.97 0.30
C ALA A 418 -35.24 3.54 -0.96
N GLU A 419 -34.93 4.75 -1.33
CA GLU A 419 -35.18 5.21 -2.70
C GLU A 419 -34.11 4.56 -3.57
N PHE A 420 -34.50 3.51 -4.26
CA PHE A 420 -33.70 2.93 -5.33
C PHE A 420 -33.67 3.94 -6.47
N PHE A 421 -32.58 4.69 -6.58
CA PHE A 421 -32.33 5.54 -7.73
C PHE A 421 -31.97 4.66 -8.94
N PHE A 422 -33.00 4.28 -9.70
CA PHE A 422 -32.81 3.73 -11.04
C PHE A 422 -32.46 4.91 -11.98
N GLY A 423 -31.20 5.01 -12.42
CA GLY A 423 -30.89 5.90 -13.53
C GLY A 423 -29.50 6.47 -13.64
N ASN A 424 -28.70 6.62 -12.59
CA ASN A 424 -27.34 7.14 -12.68
C ASN A 424 -26.32 6.03 -12.49
N ARG A 425 -25.62 5.64 -13.57
CA ARG A 425 -24.52 4.69 -13.51
C ARG A 425 -23.37 5.27 -12.68
N ASN A 426 -22.71 4.43 -11.88
CA ASN A 426 -21.53 4.81 -11.11
C ASN A 426 -20.38 5.28 -12.01
N PHE A 427 -20.31 4.74 -13.22
CA PHE A 427 -19.26 5.05 -14.19
C PHE A 427 -19.92 5.23 -15.58
N PRO A 428 -20.32 6.46 -15.93
CA PRO A 428 -20.86 6.76 -17.26
C PRO A 428 -19.81 6.52 -18.35
N GLU A 429 -20.27 6.38 -19.58
CA GLU A 429 -19.37 6.27 -20.73
C GLU A 429 -18.70 7.62 -20.98
N VAL A 430 -17.38 7.58 -21.12
CA VAL A 430 -16.58 8.74 -21.49
C VAL A 430 -16.68 8.96 -22.99
N LYS A 431 -17.09 10.17 -23.41
CA LYS A 431 -17.20 10.56 -24.81
C LYS A 431 -16.18 11.66 -25.12
N THR A 432 -15.33 11.44 -26.12
CA THR A 432 -14.45 12.49 -26.64
C THR A 432 -15.25 13.49 -27.48
N VAL A 433 -15.27 14.73 -27.03
CA VAL A 433 -16.00 15.83 -27.71
C VAL A 433 -15.10 16.75 -28.53
N LYS A 434 -13.78 16.75 -28.22
CA LYS A 434 -12.80 17.55 -28.94
C LYS A 434 -11.41 16.89 -28.92
N ILE A 435 -10.72 16.91 -30.05
CA ILE A 435 -9.29 16.60 -30.13
C ILE A 435 -8.54 17.91 -30.35
N LEU A 436 -7.56 18.20 -29.50
CA LEU A 436 -6.73 19.38 -29.64
C LEU A 436 -5.65 19.11 -30.69
N LYS A 437 -5.85 19.69 -31.87
CA LYS A 437 -4.88 19.64 -32.95
C LYS A 437 -3.93 20.85 -32.80
N GLY A 438 -2.64 20.66 -32.97
CA GLY A 438 -1.70 21.77 -32.92
C GLY A 438 -2.07 22.99 -33.82
N PRO A 439 -1.16 23.90 -34.05
CA PRO A 439 0.26 23.79 -33.69
C PRO A 439 0.49 23.97 -32.19
N TRP A 440 1.50 23.25 -31.69
CA TRP A 440 1.95 23.34 -30.30
C TRP A 440 3.25 24.13 -30.21
N LYS A 441 3.29 25.21 -29.44
CA LYS A 441 4.52 25.92 -29.10
C LYS A 441 5.17 25.22 -27.91
N MET A 442 6.43 24.80 -28.06
CA MET A 442 7.18 24.09 -27.03
C MET A 442 8.43 24.88 -26.65
N ASN A 443 8.62 25.10 -25.35
CA ASN A 443 9.79 25.77 -24.78
C ASN A 443 10.54 24.82 -23.83
N PHE A 444 11.85 24.95 -23.80
CA PHE A 444 12.76 24.30 -22.87
C PHE A 444 13.03 25.24 -21.70
N GLN A 445 12.77 24.82 -20.47
CA GLN A 445 13.06 25.65 -19.32
C GLN A 445 14.58 25.76 -19.07
N ASP A 446 15.30 24.65 -19.22
CA ASP A 446 16.75 24.62 -19.12
C ASP A 446 17.38 24.84 -20.51
N VAL A 447 17.67 26.09 -20.83
CA VAL A 447 18.27 26.47 -22.12
C VAL A 447 19.73 26.01 -22.27
N LYS A 448 20.43 25.66 -21.18
CA LYS A 448 21.78 25.12 -21.24
C LYS A 448 21.82 23.71 -21.86
N ARG A 449 20.75 22.94 -21.68
CA ARG A 449 20.61 21.56 -22.14
C ARG A 449 19.57 21.39 -23.24
N GLY A 450 18.71 22.40 -23.41
CA GLY A 450 17.67 22.46 -24.44
C GLY A 450 17.98 23.51 -25.51
N LEU A 451 16.95 23.90 -26.24
CA LEU A 451 17.04 24.98 -27.22
C LEU A 451 16.65 26.31 -26.60
N PRO A 452 17.39 27.40 -26.90
CA PRO A 452 17.12 28.74 -26.32
C PRO A 452 15.93 29.47 -26.98
N TYR A 453 15.19 28.79 -27.85
CA TYR A 453 14.07 29.36 -28.58
C TYR A 453 12.87 28.39 -28.64
N THR A 454 11.69 28.97 -28.83
CA THR A 454 10.45 28.22 -28.99
C THR A 454 10.48 27.43 -30.30
N ILE A 455 10.13 26.16 -30.26
CA ILE A 455 9.85 25.37 -31.45
C ILE A 455 8.35 25.17 -31.60
N THR A 456 7.93 25.00 -32.86
CA THR A 456 6.54 24.71 -33.21
C THR A 456 6.46 23.27 -33.69
N LEU A 457 5.55 22.50 -33.07
CA LEU A 457 5.25 21.12 -33.44
C LEU A 457 3.85 21.08 -34.05
N ASP A 458 3.73 20.56 -35.27
CA ASP A 458 2.43 20.36 -35.91
C ASP A 458 1.60 19.27 -35.19
N SER A 459 2.30 18.31 -34.59
CA SER A 459 1.71 17.24 -33.78
C SER A 459 2.59 16.90 -32.58
N LEU A 460 1.98 16.40 -31.52
CA LEU A 460 2.70 15.88 -30.36
C LEU A 460 3.39 14.55 -30.69
N ILE A 461 4.62 14.40 -30.24
CA ILE A 461 5.46 13.24 -30.52
C ILE A 461 6.25 12.84 -29.27
N ASP A 462 6.65 11.59 -29.19
CA ASP A 462 7.66 11.13 -28.25
C ASP A 462 9.02 11.75 -28.60
N LEU A 463 9.50 12.66 -27.76
CA LEU A 463 10.74 13.40 -27.98
C LEU A 463 11.97 12.50 -27.99
N SER A 464 11.93 11.34 -27.35
CA SER A 464 13.04 10.36 -27.39
C SER A 464 13.31 9.83 -28.80
N LYS A 465 12.36 10.00 -29.73
CA LYS A 465 12.45 9.62 -31.16
C LYS A 465 12.81 10.77 -32.10
N HIS A 466 13.03 11.97 -31.55
CA HIS A 466 13.32 13.15 -32.36
C HIS A 466 14.70 13.08 -33.03
N LYS A 467 14.83 13.60 -34.26
CA LYS A 467 16.07 13.56 -35.03
C LYS A 467 17.16 14.45 -34.45
N ASN A 468 16.80 15.57 -33.82
CA ASN A 468 17.74 16.50 -33.18
C ASN A 468 18.13 15.96 -31.80
N ASP A 469 19.42 15.73 -31.56
CA ASP A 469 19.97 15.16 -30.33
C ASP A 469 19.73 16.05 -29.10
N THR A 470 19.73 17.38 -29.26
CA THR A 470 19.38 18.30 -28.14
C THR A 470 17.96 18.08 -27.64
N ILE A 471 17.03 17.76 -28.52
CA ILE A 471 15.64 17.45 -28.17
C ILE A 471 15.53 16.01 -27.66
N ARG A 472 16.14 15.07 -28.39
CA ARG A 472 16.05 13.63 -28.09
C ARG A 472 16.59 13.28 -26.71
N PHE A 473 17.69 13.90 -26.30
CA PHE A 473 18.34 13.69 -25.02
C PHE A 473 17.97 14.75 -23.96
N TYR A 474 16.96 15.57 -24.20
CA TYR A 474 16.57 16.57 -23.21
C TYR A 474 16.03 15.94 -21.94
N SER A 475 16.47 16.47 -20.80
CA SER A 475 15.96 16.15 -19.47
C SER A 475 15.72 17.44 -18.72
N GLY A 476 14.53 17.60 -18.14
CA GLY A 476 14.11 18.82 -17.48
C GLY A 476 12.63 19.10 -17.68
N MET A 477 12.23 20.33 -17.50
CA MET A 477 10.86 20.81 -17.69
C MET A 477 10.68 21.38 -19.11
N LEU A 478 9.58 21.03 -19.72
CA LEU A 478 9.10 21.49 -21.02
C LEU A 478 7.74 22.15 -20.85
N THR A 479 7.52 23.31 -21.50
CA THR A 479 6.19 23.93 -21.53
C THR A 479 5.60 23.82 -22.93
N TYR A 480 4.45 23.21 -23.03
CA TYR A 480 3.65 23.09 -24.26
C TYR A 480 2.47 24.06 -24.19
N LYS A 481 2.22 24.79 -25.26
CA LYS A 481 1.11 25.76 -25.35
C LYS A 481 0.41 25.68 -26.69
N THR A 482 -0.91 25.69 -26.66
CA THR A 482 -1.76 25.83 -27.86
C THR A 482 -3.05 26.57 -27.53
N ASN A 483 -3.68 27.13 -28.57
CA ASN A 483 -5.02 27.69 -28.50
C ASN A 483 -6.00 26.74 -29.19
N PHE A 484 -7.23 26.71 -28.72
CA PHE A 484 -8.29 25.94 -29.34
C PHE A 484 -9.66 26.59 -29.12
N THR A 485 -10.55 26.46 -30.08
CA THR A 485 -11.95 26.91 -29.94
C THR A 485 -12.79 25.75 -29.42
N PHE A 486 -13.63 26.02 -28.43
CA PHE A 486 -14.56 25.06 -27.87
C PHE A 486 -15.94 25.68 -27.69
N TYR A 487 -16.99 24.90 -27.92
CA TYR A 487 -18.37 25.26 -27.61
C TYR A 487 -19.00 24.05 -26.94
N ASN A 488 -19.41 24.23 -25.70
CA ASN A 488 -20.00 23.13 -24.92
C ASN A 488 -21.45 22.89 -25.39
N LYS A 489 -21.74 21.66 -25.81
CA LYS A 489 -23.07 21.20 -26.19
C LYS A 489 -23.54 19.97 -25.38
N GLU A 490 -22.72 19.52 -24.46
CA GLU A 490 -22.92 18.29 -23.69
C GLU A 490 -23.17 18.65 -22.23
N GLU A 491 -24.03 17.87 -21.58
CA GLU A 491 -24.19 17.90 -20.12
C GLU A 491 -23.19 16.94 -19.48
N GLY A 492 -22.59 17.31 -18.36
CA GLY A 492 -21.64 16.48 -17.64
C GLY A 492 -20.34 17.21 -17.30
N ARG A 493 -19.42 16.51 -16.69
CA ARG A 493 -18.07 17.03 -16.36
C ARG A 493 -17.16 16.92 -17.57
N LEU A 494 -16.37 17.95 -17.77
CA LEU A 494 -15.41 18.05 -18.86
C LEU A 494 -13.99 17.79 -18.33
N TYR A 495 -13.30 16.87 -18.96
CA TYR A 495 -11.93 16.50 -18.62
C TYR A 495 -10.99 16.79 -19.78
N LEU A 496 -9.87 17.48 -19.48
CA LEU A 496 -8.73 17.49 -20.38
C LEU A 496 -7.91 16.24 -20.16
N ASN A 497 -7.91 15.35 -21.15
CA ASN A 497 -7.19 14.08 -21.10
C ASN A 497 -5.88 14.23 -21.89
N LEU A 498 -4.76 14.09 -21.18
CA LEU A 498 -3.41 14.19 -21.76
C LEU A 498 -2.96 12.88 -22.41
N ASN A 499 -3.70 11.80 -22.18
CA ASN A 499 -3.49 10.47 -22.72
C ASN A 499 -2.16 9.84 -22.29
N ASN A 500 -1.01 10.40 -22.70
CA ASN A 500 0.30 9.91 -22.34
C ASN A 500 1.30 11.05 -22.09
N VAL A 501 1.94 11.01 -20.94
CA VAL A 501 2.93 12.00 -20.46
C VAL A 501 4.20 11.26 -20.09
N GLY A 502 5.35 11.81 -20.43
CA GLY A 502 6.64 11.17 -20.18
C GLY A 502 6.90 10.82 -18.70
N VAL A 503 6.55 11.72 -17.77
CA VAL A 503 6.67 11.47 -16.32
C VAL A 503 5.48 12.09 -15.57
N MET A 504 5.42 13.41 -15.50
CA MET A 504 4.38 14.17 -14.79
C MET A 504 4.08 15.46 -15.55
N ALA A 505 2.88 16.01 -15.36
CA ALA A 505 2.54 17.30 -15.92
C ALA A 505 1.62 18.11 -15.00
N LYS A 506 1.81 19.44 -15.02
CA LYS A 506 0.87 20.43 -14.46
C LYS A 506 0.17 21.17 -15.59
N VAL A 507 -1.11 21.44 -15.43
CA VAL A 507 -1.97 22.00 -16.46
C VAL A 507 -2.53 23.35 -16.02
N LYS A 508 -2.44 24.32 -16.94
CA LYS A 508 -3.15 25.60 -16.82
C LYS A 508 -4.11 25.73 -18.03
N LEU A 509 -5.34 26.08 -17.75
CA LEU A 509 -6.33 26.43 -18.76
C LEU A 509 -6.79 27.87 -18.52
N ASN A 510 -6.74 28.71 -19.58
CA ASN A 510 -7.08 30.12 -19.51
C ASN A 510 -6.36 30.88 -18.37
N LYS A 511 -5.07 30.55 -18.14
CA LYS A 511 -4.17 31.04 -17.06
C LYS A 511 -4.48 30.49 -15.66
N HIS A 512 -5.54 29.71 -15.46
CA HIS A 512 -5.85 29.08 -14.17
C HIS A 512 -5.18 27.73 -14.06
N TYR A 513 -4.55 27.44 -12.92
CA TYR A 513 -4.07 26.10 -12.62
C TYR A 513 -5.27 25.18 -12.36
N VAL A 514 -5.40 24.11 -13.15
CA VAL A 514 -6.54 23.19 -13.11
C VAL A 514 -6.16 21.80 -12.57
N GLY A 515 -4.91 21.60 -12.21
CA GLY A 515 -4.44 20.33 -11.65
C GLY A 515 -3.20 19.80 -12.34
N GLY A 516 -2.84 18.58 -11.99
CA GLY A 516 -1.72 17.89 -12.60
C GLY A 516 -1.93 16.38 -12.65
N VAL A 517 -1.14 15.73 -13.47
CA VAL A 517 -1.18 14.28 -13.71
C VAL A 517 0.18 13.65 -13.48
N TRP A 518 0.21 12.47 -12.86
CA TRP A 518 1.42 11.71 -12.60
C TRP A 518 1.19 10.19 -12.69
N THR A 519 -0.07 9.77 -12.79
CA THR A 519 -0.52 8.37 -12.91
C THR A 519 -1.81 8.30 -13.73
N TYR A 520 -2.21 7.12 -14.15
CA TYR A 520 -3.50 6.90 -14.81
C TYR A 520 -4.70 7.23 -13.89
N PRO A 521 -5.81 7.72 -14.49
CA PRO A 521 -5.92 8.28 -15.85
C PRO A 521 -5.24 9.65 -15.93
N TYR A 522 -4.50 9.92 -16.99
CA TYR A 522 -3.81 11.22 -17.19
C TYR A 522 -4.80 12.30 -17.60
N ARG A 523 -5.75 12.65 -16.74
CA ARG A 523 -6.80 13.66 -17.01
C ARG A 523 -7.00 14.62 -15.84
N VAL A 524 -7.40 15.84 -16.15
CA VAL A 524 -7.77 16.87 -15.15
C VAL A 524 -9.16 17.40 -15.43
N ASP A 525 -9.94 17.68 -14.38
CA ASP A 525 -11.27 18.30 -14.51
C ASP A 525 -11.09 19.77 -14.93
N VAL A 526 -11.74 20.15 -16.03
CA VAL A 526 -11.69 21.50 -16.60
C VAL A 526 -13.06 22.16 -16.68
N THR A 527 -14.09 21.56 -16.10
CA THR A 527 -15.49 21.97 -16.20
C THR A 527 -15.68 23.45 -15.89
N ASP A 528 -15.07 23.94 -14.80
CA ASP A 528 -15.23 25.31 -14.34
C ASP A 528 -14.31 26.34 -15.03
N TYR A 529 -13.39 25.89 -15.90
CA TYR A 529 -12.33 26.73 -16.46
C TYR A 529 -12.36 26.84 -17.99
N ILE A 530 -13.02 25.90 -18.66
CA ILE A 530 -13.20 25.92 -20.10
C ILE A 530 -14.35 26.90 -20.43
N VAL A 531 -14.16 27.71 -21.47
CA VAL A 531 -15.15 28.69 -21.89
C VAL A 531 -15.59 28.47 -23.34
N ASP A 532 -16.79 28.93 -23.67
CA ASP A 532 -17.22 28.98 -25.07
C ASP A 532 -16.36 29.97 -25.84
N GLY A 533 -15.88 29.56 -27.02
CA GLY A 533 -14.97 30.33 -27.85
C GLY A 533 -13.52 29.91 -27.69
N GLU A 534 -12.59 30.89 -27.69
CA GLU A 534 -11.16 30.65 -27.64
C GLU A 534 -10.68 30.29 -26.23
N ASN A 535 -9.94 29.20 -26.14
CA ASN A 535 -9.28 28.72 -24.92
C ASN A 535 -7.78 28.58 -25.16
N ILE A 536 -6.99 28.80 -24.11
CA ILE A 536 -5.54 28.63 -24.12
C ILE A 536 -5.16 27.57 -23.08
N VAL A 537 -4.53 26.50 -23.54
CA VAL A 537 -3.96 25.48 -22.66
C VAL A 537 -2.44 25.58 -22.62
N GLU A 538 -1.89 25.51 -21.39
CA GLU A 538 -0.46 25.44 -21.11
C GLU A 538 -0.19 24.21 -20.24
N ILE A 539 0.77 23.36 -20.66
CA ILE A 539 1.08 22.11 -20.00
C ILE A 539 2.58 22.08 -19.71
N GLU A 540 2.94 22.05 -18.43
CA GLU A 540 4.31 21.95 -17.93
C GLU A 540 4.63 20.47 -17.70
N VAL A 541 5.44 19.85 -18.58
CA VAL A 541 5.81 18.45 -18.51
C VAL A 541 7.23 18.31 -18.00
N VAL A 542 7.45 17.44 -17.03
CA VAL A 542 8.78 17.05 -16.56
C VAL A 542 9.17 15.68 -17.09
N THR A 543 10.47 15.47 -17.30
CA THR A 543 11.06 14.18 -17.74
C THR A 543 12.02 13.69 -16.67
N THR A 544 12.65 12.52 -16.82
CA THR A 544 13.74 12.07 -15.93
C THR A 544 15.11 12.52 -16.46
N TRP A 545 16.16 12.37 -15.63
CA TRP A 545 17.55 12.59 -16.08
C TRP A 545 18.08 11.49 -17.02
N GLN A 546 17.40 10.36 -17.13
CA GLN A 546 17.86 9.18 -17.89
C GLN A 546 18.35 9.54 -19.29
N ASN A 547 17.52 10.22 -20.09
CA ASN A 547 17.87 10.50 -21.48
C ASN A 547 19.11 11.41 -21.61
N ARG A 548 19.26 12.38 -20.70
CA ARG A 548 20.44 13.26 -20.73
C ARG A 548 21.71 12.52 -20.29
N LEU A 549 21.62 11.66 -19.26
CA LEU A 549 22.75 10.85 -18.81
C LEU A 549 23.21 9.88 -19.90
N ILE A 550 22.27 9.27 -20.65
CA ILE A 550 22.59 8.48 -21.85
C ILE A 550 23.22 9.36 -22.91
N GLY A 551 22.64 10.54 -23.21
CA GLY A 551 23.19 11.49 -24.18
C GLY A 551 24.61 11.93 -23.85
N ASP A 552 24.90 12.20 -22.59
CA ASP A 552 26.24 12.59 -22.12
C ASP A 552 27.25 11.43 -22.19
N SER A 553 26.80 10.16 -22.22
CA SER A 553 27.68 9.01 -22.40
C SER A 553 28.32 8.94 -23.80
N PHE A 554 27.77 9.66 -24.79
CA PHE A 554 28.37 9.81 -26.13
C PHE A 554 29.46 10.89 -26.17
N GLN A 555 29.59 11.73 -25.12
CA GLN A 555 30.48 12.86 -25.05
C GLN A 555 31.75 12.54 -24.23
N GLU A 556 32.85 13.20 -24.56
CA GLU A 556 34.00 13.25 -23.67
C GLU A 556 33.61 13.94 -22.36
N GLU A 557 34.20 13.55 -21.24
CA GLU A 557 33.86 14.01 -19.90
C GLU A 557 33.79 15.54 -19.78
N LYS A 558 34.75 16.26 -20.36
CA LYS A 558 34.80 17.73 -20.37
C LYS A 558 33.63 18.42 -21.08
N ASN A 559 32.91 17.68 -21.95
CA ASN A 559 31.80 18.19 -22.75
C ASN A 559 30.45 17.74 -22.18
N ARG A 560 30.44 16.94 -21.12
CA ARG A 560 29.20 16.50 -20.45
C ARG A 560 28.53 17.67 -19.75
N THR A 561 27.22 17.69 -19.82
CA THR A 561 26.40 18.74 -19.18
C THR A 561 25.85 18.31 -17.84
N THR A 562 26.04 17.03 -17.45
CA THR A 562 25.59 16.43 -16.20
C THR A 562 26.76 15.86 -15.40
N TRP A 563 26.52 15.74 -14.10
CA TRP A 563 27.39 15.02 -13.18
C TRP A 563 26.54 14.29 -12.13
N ALA A 564 26.78 13.01 -11.92
CA ALA A 564 26.22 12.22 -10.85
C ALA A 564 27.32 11.42 -10.16
N GLN A 565 27.24 11.23 -8.84
CA GLN A 565 28.24 10.48 -8.08
C GLN A 565 28.30 9.01 -8.54
N PHE A 566 27.13 8.40 -8.70
CA PHE A 566 27.00 7.07 -9.31
C PHE A 566 26.23 7.22 -10.62
N ASN A 567 26.89 6.88 -11.73
CA ASN A 567 26.29 6.89 -13.06
C ASN A 567 26.78 5.67 -13.84
N ASN A 568 25.86 4.79 -14.15
CA ASN A 568 26.12 3.58 -14.93
C ASN A 568 25.35 3.56 -16.26
N TRP A 569 24.80 4.72 -16.70
CA TRP A 569 24.18 4.87 -18.01
C TRP A 569 25.22 4.85 -19.12
N THR A 570 24.89 4.17 -20.20
CA THR A 570 25.76 3.97 -21.37
C THR A 570 24.98 4.27 -22.65
N LYS A 571 25.72 4.46 -23.75
CA LYS A 571 25.13 4.65 -25.10
C LYS A 571 24.40 3.43 -25.67
N GLN A 572 24.49 2.27 -25.03
CA GLN A 572 23.74 1.07 -25.39
C GLN A 572 22.36 1.02 -24.71
N ASP A 573 22.12 1.85 -23.71
CA ASP A 573 20.86 1.85 -22.98
C ASP A 573 19.75 2.52 -23.79
N SER A 574 18.53 2.02 -23.62
CA SER A 574 17.34 2.56 -24.28
C SER A 574 16.90 3.88 -23.67
N LEU A 575 16.50 4.82 -24.51
CA LEU A 575 15.90 6.07 -24.05
C LEU A 575 14.51 5.81 -23.45
N GLN A 576 14.18 6.58 -22.44
CA GLN A 576 12.84 6.65 -21.89
C GLN A 576 11.97 7.54 -22.80
N SER A 577 10.73 7.10 -23.04
CA SER A 577 9.71 7.92 -23.70
C SER A 577 9.54 9.25 -22.96
N SER A 578 9.50 10.38 -23.65
CA SER A 578 9.57 11.70 -23.04
C SER A 578 8.72 12.77 -23.74
N GLY A 579 8.34 13.78 -22.97
CA GLY A 579 7.50 14.88 -23.43
C GLY A 579 6.01 14.57 -23.35
N LEU A 580 5.21 15.37 -24.06
CA LEU A 580 3.76 15.22 -24.21
C LEU A 580 3.49 14.48 -25.51
N ILE A 581 2.85 13.31 -25.43
CA ILE A 581 2.81 12.39 -26.58
C ILE A 581 1.46 12.45 -27.32
N GLY A 582 0.38 12.80 -26.65
CA GLY A 582 -0.94 12.95 -27.26
C GLY A 582 -1.60 11.65 -27.77
N PRO A 583 -2.77 11.75 -28.41
CA PRO A 583 -3.54 12.97 -28.63
C PRO A 583 -4.10 13.56 -27.34
N ILE A 584 -4.24 14.88 -27.28
CA ILE A 584 -4.93 15.56 -26.18
C ILE A 584 -6.38 15.73 -26.55
N THR A 585 -7.28 15.38 -25.63
CA THR A 585 -8.73 15.43 -25.86
C THR A 585 -9.46 16.20 -24.76
N ILE A 586 -10.62 16.75 -25.11
CA ILE A 586 -11.66 17.11 -24.14
C ILE A 586 -12.68 15.97 -24.18
N ASP A 587 -12.85 15.37 -23.01
CA ASP A 587 -13.78 14.25 -22.82
C ASP A 587 -14.90 14.71 -21.87
N VAL A 588 -16.14 14.23 -22.10
CA VAL A 588 -17.29 14.42 -21.20
C VAL A 588 -17.62 13.11 -20.50
N GLU A 589 -17.92 13.20 -19.19
CA GLU A 589 -18.35 12.10 -18.34
C GLU A 589 -19.61 12.46 -17.55
#